data_707339b4200f19520c7c35293babd133
#
_entry.id   707339b4200f19520c7c35293babd133
#
_cell.length_a   1.000
_cell.length_b   1.000
_cell.length_c   1.000
_cell.angle_alpha   90.00
_cell.angle_beta   90.00
_cell.angle_gamma   90.00
#
_symmetry.space_group_name_H-M   'P 1'
#
loop_
_entity.id
_entity.type
_entity.pdbx_description
1 polymer ?
#
loop_
_entity_poly.entity_id
_entity_poly.type
_entity_poly.pdbx_seq_one_letter_code
_entity_poly.pdbx_strand_id
1 'polypeptide(L)'
;KDVDPIVLPHPNAFDSVGGANAPDVIVTNDWITGQWPEPDRANMVKHLDAGKGLVVLHHAVGTNNDAWAWWSEEVIGCYLYNANVPGMKTQARLKQFVRQTITPVGDHPIVRGLEPFKLPWDETFPNMWISPRATVLLNSDDPSFNNPAVAWVGPHQKARVVCMQPGHTRHVCQDPNYRDVVHRMVLWAGGRLS
;
A
#
# COMPACT_ATOMS: atom_id res chain seq x y z
N LYS A 1 -15.23 -5.31 -18.02
CA LYS A 1 -13.76 -5.29 -17.84
C LYS A 1 -13.37 -3.86 -17.49
N ASP A 2 -13.08 -3.62 -16.22
CA ASP A 2 -12.88 -2.25 -15.74
C ASP A 2 -11.40 -1.89 -15.64
N VAL A 3 -10.51 -2.87 -15.76
CA VAL A 3 -9.05 -2.73 -15.65
C VAL A 3 -8.39 -3.56 -16.74
N ASP A 4 -7.37 -3.00 -17.38
CA ASP A 4 -6.50 -3.68 -18.35
C ASP A 4 -5.08 -3.77 -17.75
N PRO A 5 -4.75 -4.87 -17.06
CA PRO A 5 -3.49 -4.98 -16.34
C PRO A 5 -2.34 -5.34 -17.27
N ILE A 6 -1.23 -4.63 -17.11
CA ILE A 6 0.06 -4.99 -17.71
C ILE A 6 0.99 -5.40 -16.55
N VAL A 7 1.50 -6.62 -16.60
CA VAL A 7 2.46 -7.11 -15.60
C VAL A 7 3.87 -6.92 -16.15
N LEU A 8 4.66 -6.12 -15.46
CA LEU A 8 6.03 -5.82 -15.82
C LEU A 8 6.98 -6.34 -14.74
N PRO A 9 8.04 -7.08 -15.10
CA PRO A 9 9.07 -7.48 -14.15
C PRO A 9 9.95 -6.27 -13.79
N HIS A 10 10.33 -6.16 -12.53
CA HIS A 10 11.37 -5.24 -12.09
C HIS A 10 12.75 -5.68 -12.67
N PRO A 11 13.66 -4.77 -13.05
CA PRO A 11 13.65 -3.32 -12.79
C PRO A 11 13.01 -2.46 -13.90
N ASN A 12 12.62 -3.03 -15.02
CA ASN A 12 12.17 -2.28 -16.21
C ASN A 12 10.70 -1.81 -16.10
N ALA A 13 10.07 -2.04 -14.96
CA ALA A 13 8.65 -1.71 -14.77
C ALA A 13 8.35 -0.21 -14.90
N PHE A 14 9.34 0.65 -14.63
CA PHE A 14 9.15 2.10 -14.65
C PHE A 14 9.60 2.78 -15.95
N ASP A 15 10.14 2.04 -16.92
CA ASP A 15 10.61 2.62 -18.19
C ASP A 15 9.49 3.26 -19.00
N SER A 16 8.26 2.75 -18.87
CA SER A 16 7.06 3.27 -19.53
C SER A 16 6.41 4.44 -18.79
N VAL A 17 6.85 4.74 -17.57
CA VAL A 17 6.26 5.77 -16.73
C VAL A 17 6.66 7.16 -17.26
N GLY A 18 5.67 7.99 -17.57
CA GLY A 18 5.87 9.32 -18.13
C GLY A 18 5.84 9.39 -19.65
N GLY A 19 5.69 8.26 -20.37
CA GLY A 19 5.47 8.21 -21.82
C GLY A 19 3.98 8.32 -22.20
N ALA A 20 3.70 8.35 -23.50
CA ALA A 20 2.34 8.40 -24.04
C ALA A 20 1.45 7.22 -23.61
N ASN A 21 2.05 6.08 -23.29
CA ASN A 21 1.38 4.87 -22.83
C ASN A 21 1.57 4.64 -21.32
N ALA A 22 1.87 5.69 -20.55
CA ALA A 22 2.03 5.57 -19.11
C ALA A 22 0.74 5.05 -18.45
N PRO A 23 0.83 4.09 -17.51
CA PRO A 23 -0.34 3.56 -16.83
C PRO A 23 -1.07 4.66 -16.04
N ASP A 24 -2.37 4.52 -15.86
CA ASP A 24 -3.16 5.41 -14.99
C ASP A 24 -2.93 5.09 -13.50
N VAL A 25 -2.64 3.83 -13.21
CA VAL A 25 -2.36 3.35 -11.85
C VAL A 25 -1.18 2.41 -11.89
N ILE A 26 -0.22 2.61 -11.00
CA ILE A 26 0.83 1.64 -10.70
C ILE A 26 0.40 0.83 -9.48
N VAL A 27 0.51 -0.51 -9.57
CA VAL A 27 0.33 -1.42 -8.45
C VAL A 27 1.68 -2.06 -8.14
N THR A 28 2.21 -1.85 -6.95
CA THR A 28 3.46 -2.48 -6.51
C THR A 28 3.17 -3.55 -5.46
N ASN A 29 3.81 -4.70 -5.62
CA ASN A 29 3.79 -5.81 -4.64
C ASN A 29 5.15 -6.51 -4.62
N ASP A 30 6.22 -5.74 -4.72
CA ASP A 30 7.58 -6.22 -4.75
C ASP A 30 8.28 -5.98 -3.40
N TRP A 31 9.28 -6.79 -3.13
CA TRP A 31 10.20 -6.58 -2.02
C TRP A 31 11.59 -6.27 -2.56
N ILE A 32 12.03 -5.04 -2.37
CA ILE A 32 13.38 -4.62 -2.71
C ILE A 32 14.04 -4.11 -1.44
N THR A 33 15.13 -4.75 -1.07
CA THR A 33 15.96 -4.26 0.03
C THR A 33 16.68 -2.98 -0.38
N GLY A 34 16.50 -1.92 0.40
CA GLY A 34 17.06 -0.62 0.10
C GLY A 34 16.11 0.28 -0.69
N GLN A 35 16.65 1.03 -1.63
CA GLN A 35 15.87 1.96 -2.44
C GLN A 35 15.89 1.60 -3.92
N TRP A 36 14.86 2.00 -4.64
CA TRP A 36 14.86 1.93 -6.10
C TRP A 36 16.02 2.75 -6.69
N PRO A 37 16.57 2.33 -7.83
CA PRO A 37 17.52 3.14 -8.59
C PRO A 37 16.97 4.55 -8.84
N GLU A 38 17.88 5.50 -8.99
CA GLU A 38 17.48 6.91 -9.17
C GLU A 38 16.54 7.14 -10.36
N PRO A 39 16.74 6.53 -11.55
CA PRO A 39 15.81 6.69 -12.67
C PRO A 39 14.37 6.24 -12.34
N ASP A 40 14.20 5.15 -11.58
CA ASP A 40 12.89 4.63 -11.19
C ASP A 40 12.21 5.58 -10.20
N ARG A 41 12.98 6.12 -9.25
CA ARG A 41 12.47 7.14 -8.31
C ARG A 41 12.02 8.39 -9.02
N ALA A 42 12.82 8.91 -9.96
CA ALA A 42 12.47 10.09 -10.76
C ALA A 42 11.20 9.84 -11.60
N ASN A 43 11.04 8.65 -12.17
CA ASN A 43 9.85 8.27 -12.92
C ASN A 43 8.63 8.16 -12.01
N MET A 44 8.76 7.60 -10.81
CA MET A 44 7.67 7.56 -9.83
C MET A 44 7.24 8.96 -9.39
N VAL A 45 8.19 9.88 -9.14
CA VAL A 45 7.87 11.29 -8.84
C VAL A 45 7.06 11.91 -9.98
N LYS A 46 7.47 11.73 -11.23
CA LYS A 46 6.73 12.24 -12.40
C LYS A 46 5.32 11.68 -12.49
N HIS A 47 5.16 10.38 -12.22
CA HIS A 47 3.86 9.71 -12.22
C HIS A 47 2.92 10.32 -11.17
N LEU A 48 3.39 10.47 -9.95
CA LEU A 48 2.61 11.03 -8.84
C LEU A 48 2.33 12.53 -9.03
N ASP A 49 3.31 13.29 -9.53
CA ASP A 49 3.14 14.71 -9.84
C ASP A 49 2.12 14.97 -10.96
N ALA A 50 1.98 14.01 -11.87
CA ALA A 50 0.91 14.03 -12.90
C ALA A 50 -0.48 13.65 -12.35
N GLY A 51 -0.61 13.39 -11.05
CA GLY A 51 -1.88 13.03 -10.41
C GLY A 51 -2.32 11.59 -10.67
N LYS A 52 -1.43 10.73 -11.18
CA LYS A 52 -1.73 9.32 -11.46
C LYS A 52 -1.70 8.47 -10.19
N GLY A 53 -2.44 7.36 -10.21
CA GLY A 53 -2.69 6.54 -9.01
C GLY A 53 -1.56 5.60 -8.64
N LEU A 54 -1.50 5.27 -7.34
CA LEU A 54 -0.57 4.29 -6.79
C LEU A 54 -1.28 3.39 -5.78
N VAL A 55 -1.11 2.07 -5.94
CA VAL A 55 -1.52 1.05 -4.98
C VAL A 55 -0.28 0.30 -4.51
N VAL A 56 -0.06 0.27 -3.21
CA VAL A 56 1.11 -0.36 -2.58
C VAL A 56 0.65 -1.53 -1.74
N LEU A 57 1.06 -2.75 -2.13
CA LEU A 57 0.58 -3.97 -1.50
C LEU A 57 1.70 -4.68 -0.74
N HIS A 58 1.35 -5.18 0.41
CA HIS A 58 2.13 -6.08 1.26
C HIS A 58 3.59 -5.65 1.43
N HIS A 59 4.54 -6.42 0.93
CA HIS A 59 5.97 -6.13 1.07
C HIS A 59 6.40 -4.77 0.53
N ALA A 60 5.70 -4.27 -0.49
CA ALA A 60 6.03 -3.00 -1.10
C ALA A 60 5.89 -1.80 -0.14
N VAL A 61 5.16 -1.93 0.98
CA VAL A 61 5.13 -0.90 2.04
C VAL A 61 6.49 -0.71 2.73
N GLY A 62 7.37 -1.71 2.63
CA GLY A 62 8.74 -1.65 3.16
C GLY A 62 9.80 -1.24 2.14
N THR A 63 9.47 -1.19 0.86
CA THR A 63 10.38 -0.76 -0.21
C THR A 63 10.69 0.73 -0.07
N ASN A 64 11.94 1.15 -0.27
CA ASN A 64 12.45 2.51 -0.06
C ASN A 64 12.37 3.03 1.39
N ASN A 65 11.97 2.23 2.35
CA ASN A 65 11.51 2.65 3.67
C ASN A 65 12.45 3.66 4.37
N ASP A 66 13.69 3.30 4.67
CA ASP A 66 14.64 4.17 5.38
C ASP A 66 15.53 5.00 4.44
N ALA A 67 15.51 4.68 3.16
CA ALA A 67 16.44 5.24 2.19
C ALA A 67 15.85 6.43 1.43
N TRP A 68 14.54 6.63 1.49
CA TRP A 68 13.86 7.70 0.78
C TRP A 68 12.72 8.29 1.62
N ALA A 69 13.05 9.20 2.53
CA ALA A 69 12.11 9.79 3.49
C ALA A 69 10.87 10.40 2.83
N TRP A 70 11.03 11.08 1.69
CA TRP A 70 9.89 11.61 0.93
C TRP A 70 8.88 10.53 0.57
N TRP A 71 9.32 9.34 0.15
CA TRP A 71 8.44 8.22 -0.15
C TRP A 71 7.67 7.78 1.09
N SER A 72 8.37 7.57 2.20
CA SER A 72 7.76 7.07 3.43
C SER A 72 6.84 8.10 4.12
N GLU A 73 7.18 9.38 4.08
CA GLU A 73 6.46 10.42 4.82
C GLU A 73 5.39 11.12 3.98
N GLU A 74 5.69 11.41 2.70
CA GLU A 74 4.84 12.24 1.86
C GLU A 74 4.02 11.41 0.85
N VAL A 75 4.42 10.18 0.54
CA VAL A 75 3.72 9.33 -0.44
C VAL A 75 2.89 8.26 0.26
N ILE A 76 3.55 7.27 0.87
CA ILE A 76 2.84 6.12 1.43
C ILE A 76 2.38 6.33 2.87
N GLY A 77 2.98 7.25 3.60
CA GLY A 77 2.61 7.59 4.98
C GLY A 77 2.90 6.47 5.97
N CYS A 78 3.95 5.67 5.76
CA CYS A 78 4.34 4.66 6.73
C CYS A 78 5.84 4.37 6.76
N TYR A 79 6.28 3.84 7.90
CA TYR A 79 7.58 3.20 8.07
C TYR A 79 7.37 1.78 8.60
N LEU A 80 7.88 0.80 7.88
CA LEU A 80 7.84 -0.61 8.28
C LEU A 80 8.96 -0.92 9.28
N TYR A 81 10.21 -0.61 8.91
CA TYR A 81 11.37 -0.77 9.76
C TYR A 81 12.01 0.59 9.94
N ASN A 82 12.05 1.08 11.16
CA ASN A 82 12.83 2.27 11.41
C ASN A 82 13.35 2.38 12.82
N ALA A 83 14.66 2.20 12.95
CA ALA A 83 15.38 2.50 14.16
C ALA A 83 15.85 3.97 14.23
N ASN A 84 15.79 4.73 13.14
CA ASN A 84 16.57 5.95 12.98
C ASN A 84 15.76 7.24 12.76
N VAL A 85 14.42 7.16 12.72
CA VAL A 85 13.61 8.38 12.64
C VAL A 85 13.42 8.96 14.03
N PRO A 86 13.92 10.18 14.29
CA PRO A 86 13.76 10.83 15.58
C PRO A 86 12.29 10.93 16.00
N GLY A 87 11.98 10.45 17.20
CA GLY A 87 10.62 10.47 17.71
C GLY A 87 9.74 9.27 17.34
N MET A 88 10.18 8.42 16.43
CA MET A 88 9.47 7.18 16.10
C MET A 88 9.97 6.00 16.92
N LYS A 89 9.06 5.37 17.61
CA LYS A 89 9.27 4.08 18.29
C LYS A 89 8.62 2.98 17.45
N THR A 90 9.06 2.79 16.21
CA THR A 90 8.62 1.66 15.45
C THR A 90 9.50 0.46 15.75
N GLN A 91 8.92 -0.59 16.19
CA GLN A 91 9.52 -1.91 16.24
C GLN A 91 8.63 -2.84 15.44
N ALA A 92 8.40 -2.52 14.18
CA ALA A 92 7.69 -3.43 13.32
C ALA A 92 8.41 -4.77 13.33
N ARG A 93 7.68 -5.80 13.65
CA ARG A 93 8.16 -7.18 13.64
C ARG A 93 7.34 -7.96 12.64
N LEU A 94 8.01 -8.78 11.89
CA LEU A 94 7.35 -9.76 11.06
C LEU A 94 6.66 -10.80 11.96
N LYS A 95 5.37 -11.04 11.72
CA LYS A 95 4.60 -12.11 12.36
C LYS A 95 3.92 -12.94 11.28
N GLN A 96 4.20 -14.24 11.29
CA GLN A 96 3.67 -15.19 10.32
C GLN A 96 2.47 -15.98 10.86
N PHE A 97 1.69 -16.56 9.96
CA PHE A 97 0.55 -17.42 10.25
C PHE A 97 -0.55 -16.75 11.08
N VAL A 98 -0.78 -15.47 10.85
CA VAL A 98 -1.81 -14.71 11.56
C VAL A 98 -3.15 -14.81 10.83
N ARG A 99 -4.20 -15.16 11.56
CA ARG A 99 -5.59 -15.03 11.09
C ARG A 99 -6.15 -13.73 11.63
N GLN A 100 -6.81 -12.97 10.78
CA GLN A 100 -7.29 -11.64 11.12
C GLN A 100 -8.74 -11.48 10.73
N THR A 101 -9.50 -10.79 11.58
CA THR A 101 -10.76 -10.16 11.16
C THR A 101 -10.43 -8.73 10.75
N ILE A 102 -10.77 -8.38 9.54
CA ILE A 102 -10.56 -7.05 8.98
C ILE A 102 -11.85 -6.25 9.09
N THR A 103 -11.78 -5.09 9.70
CA THR A 103 -12.92 -4.21 9.94
C THR A 103 -12.75 -2.91 9.15
N PRO A 104 -13.73 -2.55 8.29
CA PRO A 104 -13.75 -1.25 7.61
C PRO A 104 -13.85 -0.08 8.61
N VAL A 105 -13.22 1.06 8.26
CA VAL A 105 -13.20 2.27 9.07
C VAL A 105 -13.68 3.47 8.25
N GLY A 106 -14.63 4.22 8.78
CA GLY A 106 -15.17 5.42 8.15
C GLY A 106 -16.05 5.17 6.92
N ASP A 107 -16.22 6.19 6.08
CA ASP A 107 -17.10 6.16 4.89
C ASP A 107 -16.32 6.50 3.60
N HIS A 108 -15.11 6.00 3.49
CA HIS A 108 -14.33 6.20 2.27
C HIS A 108 -14.87 5.29 1.13
N PRO A 109 -14.88 5.73 -0.15
CA PRO A 109 -15.40 4.95 -1.27
C PRO A 109 -14.87 3.51 -1.37
N ILE A 110 -13.60 3.29 -1.02
CA ILE A 110 -12.98 1.95 -1.03
C ILE A 110 -13.68 1.00 -0.06
N VAL A 111 -14.12 1.50 1.11
CA VAL A 111 -14.67 0.65 2.18
C VAL A 111 -16.19 0.78 2.34
N ARG A 112 -16.80 1.72 1.65
CA ARG A 112 -18.27 1.92 1.73
C ARG A 112 -19.03 0.66 1.43
N GLY A 113 -19.90 0.23 2.35
CA GLY A 113 -20.72 -0.96 2.22
C GLY A 113 -19.98 -2.29 2.38
N LEU A 114 -18.71 -2.27 2.81
CA LEU A 114 -18.03 -3.48 3.23
C LEU A 114 -18.44 -3.84 4.66
N GLU A 115 -18.71 -5.12 4.88
CA GLU A 115 -18.87 -5.68 6.22
C GLU A 115 -17.52 -6.22 6.73
N PRO A 116 -17.32 -6.38 8.05
CA PRO A 116 -16.15 -7.06 8.58
C PRO A 116 -15.99 -8.46 7.99
N PHE A 117 -14.77 -8.82 7.61
CA PHE A 117 -14.47 -10.11 7.00
C PHE A 117 -13.21 -10.74 7.57
N LYS A 118 -13.14 -12.08 7.49
CA LYS A 118 -11.99 -12.85 7.96
C LYS A 118 -11.06 -13.15 6.81
N LEU A 119 -9.77 -12.86 7.01
CA LEU A 119 -8.72 -13.34 6.12
C LEU A 119 -8.18 -14.69 6.59
N PRO A 120 -7.77 -15.57 5.65
CA PRO A 120 -6.98 -16.74 5.99
C PRO A 120 -5.67 -16.33 6.67
N TRP A 121 -4.86 -17.31 7.09
CA TRP A 121 -3.55 -17.00 7.67
C TRP A 121 -2.66 -16.26 6.67
N ASP A 122 -1.96 -15.27 7.18
CA ASP A 122 -1.08 -14.40 6.41
C ASP A 122 0.14 -13.97 7.21
N GLU A 123 1.03 -13.20 6.59
CA GLU A 123 2.09 -12.48 7.24
C GLU A 123 1.62 -11.07 7.58
N THR A 124 2.03 -10.56 8.74
CA THR A 124 1.70 -9.21 9.18
C THR A 124 2.91 -8.48 9.73
N PHE A 125 2.84 -7.16 9.71
CA PHE A 125 3.85 -6.26 10.23
C PHE A 125 3.26 -5.42 11.37
N PRO A 126 3.05 -6.00 12.57
CA PRO A 126 2.57 -5.23 13.71
C PRO A 126 3.54 -4.11 14.06
N ASN A 127 3.00 -3.01 14.56
CA ASN A 127 3.76 -1.85 15.05
C ASN A 127 4.47 -1.02 13.96
N MET A 128 3.98 -1.04 12.74
CA MET A 128 4.37 -0.02 11.77
C MET A 128 3.99 1.37 12.26
N TRP A 129 4.81 2.35 11.94
CA TRP A 129 4.35 3.73 12.06
C TRP A 129 3.46 4.08 10.86
N ILE A 130 2.29 4.62 11.15
CA ILE A 130 1.39 5.19 10.15
C ILE A 130 1.27 6.70 10.42
N SER A 131 1.41 7.49 9.39
CA SER A 131 1.33 8.94 9.46
C SER A 131 -0.03 9.40 10.01
N PRO A 132 -0.08 10.37 10.92
CA PRO A 132 -1.34 11.00 11.34
C PRO A 132 -2.05 11.74 10.20
N ARG A 133 -1.37 11.97 9.07
CA ARG A 133 -1.96 12.53 7.84
C ARG A 133 -2.59 11.46 6.94
N ALA A 134 -2.37 10.19 7.22
CA ALA A 134 -2.98 9.09 6.49
C ALA A 134 -4.45 8.90 6.91
N THR A 135 -5.30 8.49 5.98
CA THR A 135 -6.68 8.11 6.27
C THR A 135 -6.77 6.59 6.40
N VAL A 136 -7.02 6.08 7.60
CA VAL A 136 -7.17 4.65 7.84
C VAL A 136 -8.46 4.14 7.19
N LEU A 137 -8.36 3.03 6.48
CA LEU A 137 -9.46 2.37 5.77
C LEU A 137 -9.88 1.04 6.40
N LEU A 138 -8.91 0.26 6.84
CA LEU A 138 -9.13 -1.07 7.40
C LEU A 138 -8.28 -1.27 8.65
N ASN A 139 -8.87 -1.88 9.67
CA ASN A 139 -8.20 -2.32 10.89
C ASN A 139 -8.20 -3.85 11.01
N SER A 140 -7.17 -4.36 11.68
CA SER A 140 -7.05 -5.77 12.10
C SER A 140 -7.46 -5.93 13.55
N ASP A 141 -8.03 -7.08 13.91
CA ASP A 141 -8.32 -7.49 15.28
C ASP A 141 -7.14 -8.22 15.97
N ASP A 142 -6.00 -8.39 15.31
CA ASP A 142 -4.84 -9.05 15.91
C ASP A 142 -4.30 -8.22 17.09
N PRO A 143 -4.29 -8.78 18.32
CA PRO A 143 -3.89 -8.05 19.53
C PRO A 143 -2.41 -7.67 19.59
N SER A 144 -1.60 -8.16 18.64
CA SER A 144 -0.18 -7.77 18.56
C SER A 144 0.05 -6.39 17.93
N PHE A 145 -1.00 -5.77 17.36
CA PHE A 145 -0.92 -4.44 16.78
C PHE A 145 -1.08 -3.35 17.84
N ASN A 146 -0.11 -2.47 17.99
CA ASN A 146 -0.29 -1.21 18.72
C ASN A 146 -1.10 -0.20 17.90
N ASN A 147 -0.94 -0.23 16.57
CA ASN A 147 -1.76 0.48 15.62
C ASN A 147 -2.44 -0.55 14.71
N PRO A 148 -3.77 -0.71 14.79
CA PRO A 148 -4.48 -1.77 14.08
C PRO A 148 -4.61 -1.53 12.57
N ALA A 149 -4.18 -0.39 12.05
CA ALA A 149 -4.34 -0.03 10.65
C ALA A 149 -3.60 -1.01 9.73
N VAL A 150 -4.33 -1.63 8.80
CA VAL A 150 -3.80 -2.56 7.80
C VAL A 150 -4.06 -2.12 6.36
N ALA A 151 -4.90 -1.08 6.15
CA ALA A 151 -4.99 -0.36 4.88
C ALA A 151 -5.27 1.12 5.15
N TRP A 152 -4.70 1.99 4.33
CA TRP A 152 -4.83 3.44 4.49
C TRP A 152 -4.60 4.18 3.17
N VAL A 153 -5.13 5.39 3.06
CA VAL A 153 -4.77 6.36 2.02
C VAL A 153 -3.53 7.10 2.48
N GLY A 154 -2.50 7.15 1.65
CA GLY A 154 -1.27 7.90 1.91
C GLY A 154 -1.48 9.42 1.81
N PRO A 155 -0.59 10.22 2.39
CA PRO A 155 -0.76 11.67 2.51
C PRO A 155 -0.43 12.47 1.24
N HIS A 156 -0.09 11.83 0.12
CA HIS A 156 0.32 12.52 -1.10
C HIS A 156 -0.74 13.49 -1.62
N GLN A 157 -0.35 14.73 -1.95
CA GLN A 157 -1.29 15.81 -2.20
C GLN A 157 -1.87 15.82 -3.63
N LYS A 158 -1.15 15.30 -4.62
CA LYS A 158 -1.55 15.36 -6.03
C LYS A 158 -2.11 14.04 -6.54
N ALA A 159 -1.56 12.92 -6.08
CA ALA A 159 -1.92 11.58 -6.53
C ALA A 159 -2.76 10.84 -5.48
N ARG A 160 -3.61 9.94 -5.95
CA ARG A 160 -4.35 9.02 -5.09
C ARG A 160 -3.48 7.81 -4.77
N VAL A 161 -2.95 7.78 -3.56
CA VAL A 161 -2.08 6.73 -3.06
C VAL A 161 -2.83 5.91 -2.01
N VAL A 162 -2.84 4.59 -2.15
CA VAL A 162 -3.46 3.70 -1.17
C VAL A 162 -2.57 2.50 -0.90
N CYS A 163 -2.45 2.13 0.36
CA CYS A 163 -1.58 1.08 0.87
C CYS A 163 -2.39 -0.01 1.57
N MET A 164 -1.94 -1.26 1.47
CA MET A 164 -2.54 -2.40 2.16
C MET A 164 -1.46 -3.38 2.62
N GLN A 165 -1.47 -3.72 3.90
CA GLN A 165 -0.49 -4.61 4.51
C GLN A 165 -0.71 -6.10 4.19
N PRO A 166 -1.93 -6.69 4.30
CA PRO A 166 -2.18 -8.09 3.93
C PRO A 166 -1.82 -8.39 2.47
N GLY A 167 -1.46 -9.66 2.17
CA GLY A 167 -1.24 -10.09 0.79
C GLY A 167 -0.01 -10.97 0.58
N HIS A 168 0.54 -11.60 1.64
CA HIS A 168 1.68 -12.49 1.52
C HIS A 168 1.31 -13.83 0.90
N THR A 169 0.25 -14.44 1.39
CA THR A 169 -0.06 -15.81 1.00
C THR A 169 -0.96 -15.87 -0.22
N ARG A 170 -0.77 -16.94 -1.02
CA ARG A 170 -1.68 -17.25 -2.12
C ARG A 170 -3.14 -17.34 -1.65
N HIS A 171 -3.35 -17.85 -0.44
CA HIS A 171 -4.71 -18.00 0.10
C HIS A 171 -5.39 -16.64 0.31
N VAL A 172 -4.66 -15.65 0.81
CA VAL A 172 -5.17 -14.28 0.95
C VAL A 172 -5.39 -13.66 -0.43
N CYS A 173 -4.42 -13.78 -1.36
CA CYS A 173 -4.56 -13.24 -2.71
C CYS A 173 -5.73 -13.87 -3.52
N GLN A 174 -6.20 -15.06 -3.12
CA GLN A 174 -7.36 -15.73 -3.72
C GLN A 174 -8.67 -15.46 -2.95
N ASP A 175 -8.60 -14.88 -1.76
CA ASP A 175 -9.79 -14.55 -0.97
C ASP A 175 -10.68 -13.51 -1.69
N PRO A 176 -11.98 -13.73 -1.82
CA PRO A 176 -12.87 -12.85 -2.57
C PRO A 176 -12.97 -11.44 -1.94
N ASN A 177 -12.94 -11.32 -0.60
CA ASN A 177 -13.00 -10.02 0.05
C ASN A 177 -11.71 -9.24 -0.16
N TYR A 178 -10.54 -9.91 -0.04
CA TYR A 178 -9.25 -9.29 -0.35
C TYR A 178 -9.23 -8.76 -1.79
N ARG A 179 -9.67 -9.57 -2.74
CA ARG A 179 -9.71 -9.19 -4.16
C ARG A 179 -10.67 -8.04 -4.45
N ASP A 180 -11.82 -8.01 -3.78
CA ASP A 180 -12.76 -6.89 -3.90
C ASP A 180 -12.14 -5.60 -3.37
N VAL A 181 -11.49 -5.64 -2.21
CA VAL A 181 -10.78 -4.47 -1.65
C VAL A 181 -9.70 -3.98 -2.61
N VAL A 182 -8.81 -4.86 -3.09
CA VAL A 182 -7.75 -4.48 -4.03
C VAL A 182 -8.34 -3.89 -5.32
N HIS A 183 -9.40 -4.49 -5.86
CA HIS A 183 -10.09 -3.96 -7.04
C HIS A 183 -10.61 -2.53 -6.80
N ARG A 184 -11.28 -2.30 -5.67
CA ARG A 184 -11.77 -0.95 -5.29
C ARG A 184 -10.63 0.04 -5.12
N MET A 185 -9.48 -0.39 -4.54
CA MET A 185 -8.28 0.44 -4.40
C MET A 185 -7.77 0.88 -5.78
N VAL A 186 -7.69 -0.03 -6.74
CA VAL A 186 -7.26 0.27 -8.13
C VAL A 186 -8.23 1.24 -8.80
N LEU A 187 -9.53 0.99 -8.70
CA LEU A 187 -10.54 1.88 -9.29
C LEU A 187 -10.50 3.27 -8.66
N TRP A 188 -10.35 3.36 -7.33
CA TRP A 188 -10.26 4.64 -6.64
C TRP A 188 -8.99 5.39 -7.01
N ALA A 189 -7.83 4.72 -7.03
CA ALA A 189 -6.56 5.31 -7.42
C ALA A 189 -6.60 5.82 -8.87
N GLY A 190 -7.31 5.12 -9.76
CA GLY A 190 -7.53 5.52 -11.14
C GLY A 190 -8.66 6.54 -11.35
N GLY A 191 -9.27 7.08 -10.28
CA GLY A 191 -10.34 8.08 -10.38
C GLY A 191 -11.71 7.54 -10.83
N ARG A 192 -11.91 6.23 -10.79
CA ARG A 192 -13.12 5.55 -11.27
C ARG A 192 -14.07 5.10 -10.16
N LEU A 193 -13.73 5.36 -8.92
CA LEU A 193 -14.53 5.13 -7.72
C LEU A 193 -14.54 6.41 -6.88
N SER A 194 -15.73 6.95 -6.59
CA SER A 194 -15.96 8.20 -5.85
C SER A 194 -16.94 8.01 -4.69
#